data_a10e90d0bc634e98eb0ff2a8529235a6
#
_entry.id   a10e90d0bc634e98eb0ff2a8529235a6
#
_cell.length_a   1.000
_cell.length_b   1.000
_cell.length_c   1.000
_cell.angle_alpha   90.00
_cell.angle_beta   90.00
_cell.angle_gamma   90.00
#
_symmetry.space_group_name_H-M   'P 1'
#
loop_
_entity.id
_entity.type
_entity.pdbx_description
1 polymer ?
#
loop_
_entity_poly.entity_id
_entity_poly.type
_entity_poly.pdbx_seq_one_letter_code
_entity_poly.pdbx_strand_id
1 'polypeptide(L)'
;RYQHPDAVPFDTLWKNNVYISLFGGMDKMIPRGNTDFNTGPVGGIAANWQFAPAHALRASLLAGNFSRKIDNETLLRFGLQADYLLNVSSYVNGYNPGRIFEFLTVAGVGYQLSALAGRVEHVADLHLGFQLKLHPTAHVDFYLEPRFTIMSDGIDHSFQKNWHKYDMTYGATVGMNYRLKAWKPFGKMRILEGNHFLDNTFIGIAAGGQFQASRLTSEMGLTNSI
;
A
#
# COMPACT_ATOMS: atom_id res chain seq x y z
N ARG A 1 -27.76 -3.83 -16.05
CA ARG A 1 -26.38 -3.86 -15.50
C ARG A 1 -25.50 -4.50 -16.56
N TYR A 2 -24.57 -3.74 -17.11
CA TYR A 2 -23.57 -4.27 -18.03
C TYR A 2 -22.64 -5.19 -17.25
N GLN A 3 -22.66 -6.48 -17.55
CA GLN A 3 -21.68 -7.42 -17.01
C GLN A 3 -20.50 -7.45 -17.98
N HIS A 4 -19.32 -7.07 -17.49
CA HIS A 4 -18.09 -7.21 -18.27
C HIS A 4 -17.86 -8.69 -18.60
N PRO A 5 -17.51 -9.05 -19.86
CA PRO A 5 -17.37 -10.46 -20.28
C PRO A 5 -16.36 -11.26 -19.46
N ASP A 6 -15.39 -10.59 -18.82
CA ASP A 6 -14.37 -11.22 -17.99
C ASP A 6 -14.70 -11.25 -16.49
N ALA A 7 -15.91 -10.84 -16.11
CA ALA A 7 -16.32 -10.85 -14.71
C ALA A 7 -16.61 -12.26 -14.23
N VAL A 8 -16.01 -12.62 -13.10
CA VAL A 8 -16.16 -13.94 -12.45
C VAL A 8 -17.09 -13.79 -11.23
N PRO A 9 -17.92 -14.80 -10.88
CA PRO A 9 -18.70 -14.77 -9.66
C PRO A 9 -17.82 -14.63 -8.42
N PHE A 10 -18.21 -13.72 -7.53
CA PHE A 10 -17.53 -13.51 -6.26
C PHE A 10 -17.92 -14.59 -5.25
N ASP A 11 -16.92 -15.16 -4.57
CA ASP A 11 -17.16 -16.12 -3.49
C ASP A 11 -17.66 -15.37 -2.23
N THR A 12 -18.87 -15.66 -1.79
CA THR A 12 -19.50 -14.98 -0.65
C THR A 12 -19.09 -15.54 0.72
N LEU A 13 -18.35 -16.66 0.76
CA LEU A 13 -17.88 -17.23 2.03
C LEU A 13 -16.79 -16.32 2.64
N TRP A 14 -17.07 -15.75 3.80
CA TRP A 14 -16.19 -14.78 4.46
C TRP A 14 -14.75 -15.28 4.66
N LYS A 15 -14.57 -16.56 5.07
CA LYS A 15 -13.23 -17.17 5.30
C LYS A 15 -12.38 -17.25 4.03
N ASN A 16 -12.98 -17.22 2.85
CA ASN A 16 -12.26 -17.30 1.59
C ASN A 16 -11.73 -15.92 1.14
N ASN A 17 -12.22 -14.86 1.78
CA ASN A 17 -11.99 -13.48 1.42
C ASN A 17 -11.17 -12.72 2.48
N VAL A 18 -10.54 -13.45 3.40
CA VAL A 18 -9.65 -12.88 4.43
C VAL A 18 -8.20 -13.04 4.00
N TYR A 19 -7.43 -11.98 4.18
CA TYR A 19 -5.98 -11.99 3.93
C TYR A 19 -5.25 -11.14 4.96
N ILE A 20 -4.00 -11.49 5.20
CA ILE A 20 -3.11 -10.82 6.15
C ILE A 20 -2.09 -10.01 5.35
N SER A 21 -1.80 -8.80 5.82
CA SER A 21 -0.80 -7.93 5.21
C SER A 21 0.35 -7.66 6.16
N LEU A 22 1.56 -7.61 5.59
CA LEU A 22 2.73 -7.03 6.21
C LEU A 22 3.16 -5.83 5.37
N PHE A 23 3.44 -4.69 5.99
CA PHE A 23 3.82 -3.48 5.27
C PHE A 23 4.93 -2.71 5.97
N GLY A 24 5.67 -1.95 5.18
CA GLY A 24 6.68 -1.02 5.66
C GLY A 24 6.86 0.12 4.67
N GLY A 25 7.33 1.24 5.16
CA GLY A 25 7.52 2.43 4.34
C GLY A 25 8.09 3.60 5.12
N MET A 26 7.84 4.78 4.60
CA MET A 26 8.31 6.01 5.21
C MET A 26 7.21 7.07 5.18
N ASP A 27 7.11 7.79 6.28
CA ASP A 27 6.22 8.94 6.41
C ASP A 27 7.03 10.20 6.70
N LYS A 28 6.52 11.33 6.24
CA LYS A 28 6.99 12.66 6.60
C LYS A 28 5.89 13.41 7.32
N MET A 29 6.22 13.95 8.48
CA MET A 29 5.35 14.82 9.24
C MET A 29 5.47 16.26 8.71
N ILE A 30 4.34 16.94 8.60
CA ILE A 30 4.21 18.38 8.40
C ILE A 30 3.52 18.93 9.65
N PRO A 31 4.27 19.24 10.70
CA PRO A 31 3.70 19.84 11.88
C PRO A 31 3.25 21.27 11.59
N ARG A 32 2.20 21.72 12.20
CA ARG A 32 1.73 23.10 12.06
C ARG A 32 2.41 24.05 13.04
N GLY A 33 3.24 23.51 13.95
CA GLY A 33 4.09 24.25 14.88
C GLY A 33 5.47 24.59 14.28
N ASN A 34 6.32 25.21 15.10
CA ASN A 34 7.72 25.51 14.72
C ASN A 34 8.66 24.30 14.86
N THR A 35 8.14 23.12 15.09
CA THR A 35 8.93 21.90 15.30
C THR A 35 9.03 21.12 14.00
N ASP A 36 10.23 20.92 13.50
CA ASP A 36 10.50 20.19 12.26
C ASP A 36 10.92 18.74 12.58
N PHE A 37 10.34 17.78 11.84
CA PHE A 37 10.68 16.36 11.94
C PHE A 37 11.30 15.84 10.64
N ASN A 38 12.22 14.90 10.79
CA ASN A 38 12.76 14.14 9.67
C ASN A 38 11.73 13.13 9.17
N THR A 39 11.89 12.67 7.94
CA THR A 39 11.16 11.51 7.44
C THR A 39 11.50 10.30 8.31
N GLY A 40 10.50 9.55 8.72
CA GLY A 40 10.66 8.41 9.61
C GLY A 40 10.06 7.12 9.04
N PRO A 41 10.60 5.96 9.42
CA PRO A 41 10.06 4.67 9.04
C PRO A 41 8.71 4.41 9.71
N VAL A 42 7.86 3.70 8.98
CA VAL A 42 6.60 3.15 9.47
C VAL A 42 6.46 1.71 8.99
N GLY A 43 5.86 0.86 9.78
CA GLY A 43 5.56 -0.51 9.39
C GLY A 43 4.47 -1.10 10.26
N GLY A 44 3.95 -2.24 9.83
CA GLY A 44 2.89 -2.88 10.58
C GLY A 44 2.33 -4.12 9.91
N ILE A 45 1.28 -4.62 10.54
CA ILE A 45 0.51 -5.77 10.08
C ILE A 45 -0.96 -5.38 9.95
N ALA A 46 -1.67 -6.02 9.05
CA ALA A 46 -3.10 -5.79 8.90
C ALA A 46 -3.85 -7.10 8.60
N ALA A 47 -5.10 -7.13 9.03
CA ALA A 47 -6.08 -8.12 8.63
C ALA A 47 -7.09 -7.44 7.70
N ASN A 48 -7.37 -8.07 6.57
CA ASN A 48 -8.25 -7.55 5.54
C ASN A 48 -9.38 -8.54 5.28
N TRP A 49 -10.55 -8.00 5.05
CA TRP A 49 -11.73 -8.76 4.68
C TRP A 49 -12.42 -8.14 3.48
N GLN A 50 -12.39 -8.82 2.35
CA GLN A 50 -13.13 -8.43 1.15
C GLN A 50 -14.55 -9.00 1.26
N PHE A 51 -15.52 -8.15 1.55
CA PHE A 51 -16.91 -8.57 1.75
C PHE A 51 -17.78 -8.47 0.49
N ALA A 52 -17.27 -7.78 -0.54
CA ALA A 52 -17.92 -7.67 -1.83
C ALA A 52 -16.88 -7.55 -2.97
N PRO A 53 -17.28 -7.71 -4.24
CA PRO A 53 -16.37 -7.70 -5.39
C PRO A 53 -15.39 -6.51 -5.45
N ALA A 54 -15.88 -5.33 -5.05
CA ALA A 54 -15.10 -4.10 -5.10
C ALA A 54 -14.82 -3.50 -3.70
N HIS A 55 -15.26 -4.15 -2.62
CA HIS A 55 -15.25 -3.54 -1.29
C HIS A 55 -14.54 -4.42 -0.28
N ALA A 56 -13.66 -3.82 0.52
CA ALA A 56 -12.98 -4.49 1.60
C ALA A 56 -12.85 -3.60 2.84
N LEU A 57 -12.71 -4.21 3.99
CA LEU A 57 -12.33 -3.59 5.25
C LEU A 57 -10.94 -4.06 5.65
N ARG A 58 -10.18 -3.18 6.27
CA ARG A 58 -8.85 -3.48 6.80
C ARG A 58 -8.73 -2.96 8.22
N ALA A 59 -8.23 -3.79 9.11
CA ALA A 59 -7.80 -3.39 10.44
C ALA A 59 -6.28 -3.54 10.52
N SER A 60 -5.57 -2.48 10.92
CA SER A 60 -4.11 -2.43 10.91
C SER A 60 -3.56 -2.06 12.27
N LEU A 61 -2.45 -2.69 12.64
CA LEU A 61 -1.57 -2.26 13.71
C LEU A 61 -0.31 -1.67 13.07
N LEU A 62 0.04 -0.46 13.43
CA LEU A 62 1.23 0.21 12.93
C LEU A 62 2.15 0.66 14.05
N ALA A 63 3.42 0.70 13.74
CA ALA A 63 4.47 1.30 14.55
C ALA A 63 5.38 2.14 13.65
N GLY A 64 5.89 3.23 14.18
CA GLY A 64 6.80 4.10 13.43
C GLY A 64 7.51 5.08 14.35
N ASN A 65 8.42 5.83 13.78
CA ASN A 65 9.07 6.90 14.52
C ASN A 65 9.36 8.10 13.62
N PHE A 66 9.56 9.24 14.26
CA PHE A 66 10.12 10.45 13.64
C PHE A 66 11.26 10.94 14.52
N SER A 67 12.28 11.54 13.91
CA SER A 67 13.35 12.22 14.64
C SER A 67 13.13 13.73 14.55
N ARG A 68 13.08 14.40 15.70
CA ARG A 68 12.95 15.85 15.78
C ARG A 68 14.28 16.49 15.38
N LYS A 69 14.24 17.50 14.50
CA LYS A 69 15.47 18.07 13.92
C LYS A 69 16.30 18.89 14.90
N ILE A 70 15.68 19.46 15.94
CA ILE A 70 16.33 20.41 16.86
C ILE A 70 17.28 19.68 17.83
N ASP A 71 16.86 18.54 18.35
CA ASP A 71 17.54 17.82 19.43
C ASP A 71 17.75 16.33 19.16
N ASN A 72 17.35 15.86 17.97
CA ASN A 72 17.36 14.45 17.57
C ASN A 72 16.55 13.51 18.50
N GLU A 73 15.66 14.05 19.31
CA GLU A 73 14.76 13.20 20.08
C GLU A 73 13.85 12.40 19.16
N THR A 74 13.64 11.14 19.54
CA THR A 74 12.82 10.20 18.78
C THR A 74 11.38 10.21 19.29
N LEU A 75 10.46 10.59 18.42
CA LEU A 75 9.03 10.45 18.62
C LEU A 75 8.61 9.06 18.16
N LEU A 76 8.20 8.21 19.10
CA LEU A 76 7.66 6.89 18.79
C LEU A 76 6.15 6.98 18.61
N ARG A 77 5.60 6.25 17.66
CA ARG A 77 4.17 6.12 17.46
C ARG A 77 3.73 4.67 17.31
N PHE A 78 2.60 4.36 17.91
CA PHE A 78 1.89 3.10 17.75
C PHE A 78 0.43 3.43 17.43
N GLY A 79 -0.17 2.69 16.51
CA GLY A 79 -1.53 3.01 16.10
C GLY A 79 -2.35 1.79 15.72
N LEU A 80 -3.65 1.95 15.90
CA LEU A 80 -4.68 1.07 15.38
C LEU A 80 -5.46 1.84 14.33
N GLN A 81 -5.65 1.26 13.15
CA GLN A 81 -6.38 1.88 12.05
C GLN A 81 -7.46 0.95 11.51
N ALA A 82 -8.55 1.53 11.08
CA ALA A 82 -9.64 0.87 10.39
C ALA A 82 -9.88 1.57 9.05
N ASP A 83 -9.75 0.82 7.97
CA ASP A 83 -9.80 1.33 6.60
C ASP A 83 -10.94 0.67 5.83
N TYR A 84 -11.54 1.46 4.96
CA TYR A 84 -12.37 1.01 3.88
C TYR A 84 -11.59 1.10 2.57
N LEU A 85 -11.58 0.01 1.82
CA LEU A 85 -10.89 -0.09 0.53
C LEU A 85 -11.95 -0.27 -0.57
N LEU A 86 -11.92 0.61 -1.56
CA LEU A 86 -12.72 0.48 -2.77
C LEU A 86 -11.79 0.08 -3.93
N ASN A 87 -11.98 -1.13 -4.44
CA ASN A 87 -11.30 -1.60 -5.64
C ASN A 87 -11.95 -1.00 -6.89
N VAL A 88 -11.41 0.12 -7.34
CA VAL A 88 -11.90 0.87 -8.51
C VAL A 88 -11.82 0.01 -9.77
N SER A 89 -10.78 -0.79 -9.91
CA SER A 89 -10.62 -1.70 -11.06
C SER A 89 -11.75 -2.73 -11.13
N SER A 90 -12.14 -3.31 -9.99
CA SER A 90 -13.25 -4.25 -9.91
C SER A 90 -14.62 -3.57 -9.97
N TYR A 91 -14.71 -2.33 -9.48
CA TYR A 91 -15.94 -1.55 -9.54
C TYR A 91 -16.34 -1.19 -10.99
N VAL A 92 -15.35 -0.77 -11.79
CA VAL A 92 -15.57 -0.31 -13.18
C VAL A 92 -15.62 -1.50 -14.15
N ASN A 93 -14.71 -2.45 -14.03
CA ASN A 93 -14.51 -3.53 -15.01
C ASN A 93 -15.02 -4.90 -14.54
N GLY A 94 -15.76 -4.94 -13.42
CA GLY A 94 -16.21 -6.20 -12.83
C GLY A 94 -15.10 -6.94 -12.08
N TYR A 95 -15.52 -7.90 -11.23
CA TYR A 95 -14.60 -8.71 -10.43
C TYR A 95 -13.88 -9.73 -11.30
N ASN A 96 -12.55 -9.71 -11.28
CA ASN A 96 -11.72 -10.68 -11.99
C ASN A 96 -10.48 -11.00 -11.13
N PRO A 97 -10.43 -12.18 -10.48
CA PRO A 97 -9.29 -12.59 -9.65
C PRO A 97 -8.00 -12.87 -10.46
N GLY A 98 -8.11 -13.05 -11.78
CA GLY A 98 -6.95 -13.19 -12.68
C GLY A 98 -6.33 -11.86 -13.13
N ARG A 99 -6.84 -10.73 -12.65
CA ARG A 99 -6.26 -9.41 -12.99
C ARG A 99 -4.93 -9.25 -12.28
N ILE A 100 -3.90 -8.82 -13.06
CA ILE A 100 -2.55 -8.67 -12.56
C ILE A 100 -2.39 -7.40 -11.75
N PHE A 101 -2.96 -6.29 -12.25
CA PHE A 101 -2.90 -5.00 -11.60
C PHE A 101 -4.30 -4.55 -11.17
N GLU A 102 -4.40 -4.06 -9.95
CA GLU A 102 -5.61 -3.45 -9.43
C GLU A 102 -5.28 -2.10 -8.80
N PHE A 103 -6.18 -1.15 -9.01
CA PHE A 103 -6.15 0.15 -8.38
C PHE A 103 -7.28 0.24 -7.34
N LEU A 104 -6.90 0.59 -6.11
CA LEU A 104 -7.83 0.76 -5.00
C LEU A 104 -7.71 2.16 -4.43
N THR A 105 -8.80 2.69 -3.90
CA THR A 105 -8.79 3.85 -3.00
C THR A 105 -8.93 3.37 -1.57
N VAL A 106 -8.29 4.07 -0.66
CA VAL A 106 -8.25 3.78 0.77
C VAL A 106 -8.75 5.00 1.52
N ALA A 107 -9.70 4.82 2.41
CA ALA A 107 -10.17 5.84 3.34
C ALA A 107 -10.34 5.22 4.71
N GLY A 108 -9.80 5.84 5.74
CA GLY A 108 -9.85 5.24 7.07
C GLY A 108 -9.70 6.24 8.20
N VAL A 109 -9.91 5.70 9.39
CA VAL A 109 -9.74 6.39 10.66
C VAL A 109 -8.76 5.61 11.51
N GLY A 110 -8.06 6.30 12.38
CA GLY A 110 -7.10 5.67 13.28
C GLY A 110 -7.04 6.33 14.64
N TYR A 111 -6.41 5.60 15.53
CA TYR A 111 -6.07 6.07 16.87
C TYR A 111 -4.63 5.70 17.13
N GLN A 112 -3.81 6.70 17.46
CA GLN A 112 -2.39 6.54 17.66
C GLN A 112 -1.97 7.03 19.04
N LEU A 113 -0.97 6.37 19.60
CA LEU A 113 -0.21 6.79 20.77
C LEU A 113 1.12 7.36 20.27
N SER A 114 1.40 8.59 20.62
CA SER A 114 2.63 9.28 20.33
C SER A 114 3.44 9.46 21.61
N ALA A 115 4.66 8.95 21.66
CA ALA A 115 5.53 9.04 22.81
C ALA A 115 6.81 9.83 22.47
N LEU A 116 7.03 10.93 23.19
CA LEU A 116 8.21 11.78 23.07
C LEU A 116 8.70 12.19 24.46
N ALA A 117 9.98 12.00 24.75
CA ALA A 117 10.61 12.42 26.02
C ALA A 117 9.84 11.96 27.29
N GLY A 118 9.30 10.74 27.26
CA GLY A 118 8.55 10.17 28.39
C GLY A 118 7.09 10.66 28.53
N ARG A 119 6.62 11.51 27.62
CA ARG A 119 5.21 11.93 27.54
C ARG A 119 4.50 11.11 26.48
N VAL A 120 3.27 10.72 26.75
CA VAL A 120 2.41 10.00 25.81
C VAL A 120 1.20 10.85 25.50
N GLU A 121 0.95 11.09 24.24
CA GLU A 121 -0.22 11.81 23.75
C GLU A 121 -1.10 10.86 22.90
N HIS A 122 -2.38 11.11 22.96
CA HIS A 122 -3.42 10.34 22.28
C HIS A 122 -3.90 11.12 21.06
N VAL A 123 -3.81 10.51 19.90
CA VAL A 123 -4.06 11.17 18.62
C VAL A 123 -5.08 10.37 17.81
N ALA A 124 -6.15 11.02 17.42
CA ALA A 124 -7.06 10.46 16.40
C ALA A 124 -6.60 10.90 15.01
N ASP A 125 -6.74 10.03 14.03
CA ASP A 125 -6.38 10.32 12.65
C ASP A 125 -7.49 9.97 11.65
N LEU A 126 -7.49 10.72 10.55
CA LEU A 126 -8.24 10.44 9.36
C LEU A 126 -7.25 10.35 8.20
N HIS A 127 -7.34 9.31 7.39
CA HIS A 127 -6.39 9.14 6.30
C HIS A 127 -7.06 8.72 5.00
N LEU A 128 -6.45 9.16 3.92
CA LEU A 128 -6.83 8.86 2.55
C LEU A 128 -5.60 8.38 1.79
N GLY A 129 -5.78 7.44 0.88
CA GLY A 129 -4.70 6.90 0.08
C GLY A 129 -5.17 6.20 -1.17
N PHE A 130 -4.19 5.78 -1.95
CA PHE A 130 -4.39 4.94 -3.12
C PHE A 130 -3.53 3.70 -2.96
N GLN A 131 -3.99 2.57 -3.48
CA GLN A 131 -3.23 1.35 -3.47
C GLN A 131 -3.12 0.79 -4.88
N LEU A 132 -1.90 0.64 -5.36
CA LEU A 132 -1.58 -0.13 -6.55
C LEU A 132 -1.22 -1.54 -6.11
N LYS A 133 -2.02 -2.51 -6.51
CA LYS A 133 -1.83 -3.91 -6.15
C LYS A 133 -1.42 -4.74 -7.37
N LEU A 134 -0.44 -5.59 -7.16
CA LEU A 134 0.09 -6.55 -8.12
C LEU A 134 -0.14 -7.97 -7.61
N HIS A 135 -0.73 -8.83 -8.42
CA HIS A 135 -1.05 -10.22 -8.10
C HIS A 135 -0.13 -11.20 -8.84
N PRO A 136 1.10 -11.48 -8.33
CA PRO A 136 2.02 -12.40 -8.99
C PRO A 136 1.62 -13.86 -8.82
N THR A 137 0.92 -14.21 -7.74
CA THR A 137 0.50 -15.57 -7.44
C THR A 137 -0.92 -15.64 -6.87
N ALA A 138 -1.45 -16.85 -6.74
CA ALA A 138 -2.79 -17.06 -6.16
C ALA A 138 -2.89 -16.73 -4.66
N HIS A 139 -1.78 -16.69 -3.95
CA HIS A 139 -1.72 -16.48 -2.50
C HIS A 139 -1.08 -15.17 -2.10
N VAL A 140 -0.23 -14.61 -2.95
CA VAL A 140 0.58 -13.44 -2.60
C VAL A 140 0.29 -12.28 -3.54
N ASP A 141 -0.01 -11.14 -2.96
CA ASP A 141 -0.11 -9.86 -3.65
C ASP A 141 0.94 -8.91 -3.08
N PHE A 142 1.51 -8.06 -3.91
CA PHE A 142 2.29 -6.91 -3.48
C PHE A 142 1.49 -5.64 -3.71
N TYR A 143 1.76 -4.61 -2.93
CA TYR A 143 1.14 -3.31 -3.15
C TYR A 143 2.06 -2.16 -2.79
N LEU A 144 1.80 -1.02 -3.44
CA LEU A 144 2.34 0.30 -3.12
C LEU A 144 1.16 1.18 -2.71
N GLU A 145 1.26 1.83 -1.57
CA GLU A 145 0.21 2.68 -1.01
C GLU A 145 0.77 4.04 -0.59
N PRO A 146 0.70 5.07 -1.44
CA PRO A 146 0.84 6.44 -1.00
C PRO A 146 -0.38 6.84 -0.15
N ARG A 147 -0.11 7.53 0.96
CA ARG A 147 -1.13 7.90 1.96
C ARG A 147 -0.92 9.32 2.45
N PHE A 148 -2.02 10.00 2.70
CA PHE A 148 -2.10 11.28 3.38
C PHE A 148 -2.94 11.13 4.64
N THR A 149 -2.45 11.64 5.77
CA THR A 149 -3.11 11.53 7.07
C THR A 149 -3.22 12.89 7.72
N ILE A 150 -4.40 13.20 8.21
CA ILE A 150 -4.67 14.36 9.07
C ILE A 150 -4.87 13.83 10.47
N MET A 151 -4.18 14.42 11.44
CA MET A 151 -4.19 13.99 12.83
C MET A 151 -4.69 15.11 13.73
N SER A 152 -5.35 14.73 14.82
CA SER A 152 -5.70 15.71 15.87
C SER A 152 -4.43 16.29 16.49
N ASP A 153 -4.54 17.53 17.01
CA ASP A 153 -3.46 18.22 17.69
C ASP A 153 -2.91 17.39 18.87
N GLY A 154 -1.61 17.31 18.98
CA GLY A 154 -0.91 16.62 20.06
C GLY A 154 0.20 15.67 19.64
N ILE A 155 0.30 15.32 18.35
CA ILE A 155 1.36 14.39 17.90
C ILE A 155 2.75 15.01 18.01
N ASP A 156 2.87 16.32 17.84
CA ASP A 156 4.12 17.08 17.91
C ASP A 156 4.49 17.48 19.35
N HIS A 157 3.66 17.13 20.36
CA HIS A 157 3.81 17.47 21.77
C HIS A 157 3.95 18.99 22.02
N SER A 158 3.38 19.84 21.16
CA SER A 158 3.40 21.28 21.34
C SER A 158 2.52 21.70 22.53
N PHE A 159 3.02 22.65 23.33
CA PHE A 159 2.33 23.09 24.57
C PHE A 159 1.04 23.89 24.35
N GLN A 160 0.72 24.26 23.11
CA GLN A 160 -0.48 25.01 22.77
C GLN A 160 -1.54 24.10 22.16
N LYS A 161 -2.32 23.45 23.01
CA LYS A 161 -3.55 22.76 22.59
C LYS A 161 -4.61 23.77 22.18
N ASN A 162 -4.73 24.03 20.91
CA ASN A 162 -5.85 24.78 20.33
C ASN A 162 -6.69 23.85 19.47
N TRP A 163 -8.00 23.82 19.71
CA TRP A 163 -9.00 23.01 18.98
C TRP A 163 -8.98 23.17 17.44
N HIS A 164 -8.21 24.08 16.91
CA HIS A 164 -8.12 24.40 15.50
C HIS A 164 -6.77 24.01 14.87
N LYS A 165 -5.91 23.28 15.60
CA LYS A 165 -4.64 22.78 15.09
C LYS A 165 -4.76 21.31 14.75
N TYR A 166 -4.30 20.95 13.58
CA TYR A 166 -4.19 19.56 13.13
C TYR A 166 -2.80 19.39 12.49
N ASP A 167 -2.21 18.26 12.71
CA ASP A 167 -0.97 17.85 12.10
C ASP A 167 -1.25 16.97 10.90
N MET A 168 -0.34 16.97 9.94
CA MET A 168 -0.46 16.18 8.73
C MET A 168 0.75 15.29 8.55
N THR A 169 0.54 14.11 7.99
CA THR A 169 1.63 13.29 7.47
C THR A 169 1.31 12.86 6.05
N TYR A 170 2.34 12.71 5.25
CA TYR A 170 2.26 12.03 3.97
C TYR A 170 3.41 11.04 3.86
N GLY A 171 3.15 9.96 3.17
CA GLY A 171 4.15 8.92 2.99
C GLY A 171 3.72 7.87 2.00
N ALA A 172 4.54 6.86 1.90
CA ALA A 172 4.25 5.71 1.07
C ALA A 172 4.70 4.43 1.76
N THR A 173 3.89 3.41 1.66
CA THR A 173 4.21 2.06 2.14
C THR A 173 4.19 1.08 0.99
N VAL A 174 5.06 0.10 1.08
CA VAL A 174 5.01 -1.12 0.28
C VAL A 174 4.59 -2.26 1.19
N GLY A 175 3.81 -3.17 0.67
CA GLY A 175 3.34 -4.28 1.47
C GLY A 175 3.09 -5.54 0.65
N MET A 176 2.96 -6.62 1.39
CA MET A 176 2.63 -7.94 0.88
C MET A 176 1.37 -8.43 1.58
N ASN A 177 0.43 -8.93 0.79
CA ASN A 177 -0.75 -9.61 1.29
C ASN A 177 -0.58 -11.11 1.10
N TYR A 178 -0.92 -11.87 2.12
CA TYR A 178 -1.02 -13.32 2.04
C TYR A 178 -2.48 -13.74 2.21
N ARG A 179 -3.02 -14.39 1.17
CA ARG A 179 -4.39 -14.91 1.16
C ARG A 179 -4.43 -16.28 1.80
N LEU A 180 -5.30 -16.46 2.77
CA LEU A 180 -5.47 -17.73 3.46
C LEU A 180 -6.04 -18.82 2.52
N LYS A 181 -6.81 -18.41 1.52
CA LYS A 181 -7.29 -19.30 0.46
C LYS A 181 -6.89 -18.77 -0.91
N ALA A 182 -6.33 -19.66 -1.75
CA ALA A 182 -6.02 -19.34 -3.13
C ALA A 182 -7.26 -18.86 -3.88
N TRP A 183 -7.13 -17.81 -4.68
CA TRP A 183 -8.16 -17.45 -5.63
C TRP A 183 -8.30 -18.55 -6.68
N LYS A 184 -9.52 -19.00 -6.93
CA LYS A 184 -9.83 -19.92 -8.03
C LYS A 184 -10.55 -19.16 -9.15
N PRO A 185 -10.22 -19.41 -10.40
CA PRO A 185 -9.00 -20.00 -10.91
C PRO A 185 -7.95 -18.92 -11.08
N PHE A 186 -6.83 -19.05 -10.44
CA PHE A 186 -5.63 -18.44 -10.95
C PHE A 186 -5.35 -19.25 -12.22
N GLY A 187 -5.91 -18.85 -13.33
CA GLY A 187 -5.41 -19.31 -14.61
C GLY A 187 -3.92 -19.11 -14.55
N LYS A 188 -3.14 -20.06 -15.07
CA LYS A 188 -1.69 -19.90 -15.25
C LYS A 188 -1.41 -18.45 -15.57
N MET A 189 -0.36 -17.87 -14.98
CA MET A 189 0.05 -16.50 -15.21
C MET A 189 0.08 -16.25 -16.72
N ARG A 190 -1.03 -15.75 -17.27
CA ARG A 190 -1.22 -15.52 -18.72
C ARG A 190 -0.27 -14.47 -19.28
N ILE A 191 0.52 -13.84 -18.42
CA ILE A 191 1.62 -12.97 -18.83
C ILE A 191 2.64 -13.70 -19.67
N LEU A 192 2.79 -15.04 -19.54
CA LEU A 192 3.82 -15.80 -20.21
C LEU A 192 3.29 -16.76 -21.30
N GLU A 193 1.98 -16.93 -21.45
CA GLU A 193 1.42 -17.77 -22.50
C GLU A 193 0.72 -16.91 -23.57
N GLY A 194 1.45 -16.60 -24.64
CA GLY A 194 0.87 -16.23 -25.93
C GLY A 194 0.42 -14.80 -26.15
N ASN A 195 0.93 -13.84 -25.42
CA ASN A 195 0.76 -12.43 -25.76
C ASN A 195 2.04 -11.89 -26.39
N HIS A 196 2.05 -11.73 -27.71
CA HIS A 196 3.19 -11.23 -28.49
C HIS A 196 3.74 -9.88 -28.00
N PHE A 197 2.94 -9.12 -27.23
CA PHE A 197 3.41 -7.90 -26.58
C PHE A 197 4.41 -8.18 -25.45
N LEU A 198 4.31 -9.33 -24.78
CA LEU A 198 5.19 -9.70 -23.67
C LEU A 198 6.36 -10.57 -24.09
N ASP A 199 6.34 -11.14 -25.30
CA ASP A 199 7.48 -11.89 -25.84
C ASP A 199 8.71 -10.99 -26.05
N ASN A 200 8.50 -9.68 -26.12
CA ASN A 200 9.54 -8.67 -26.31
C ASN A 200 9.71 -7.68 -25.13
N THR A 201 8.95 -7.84 -24.05
CA THR A 201 9.02 -6.93 -22.89
C THR A 201 9.43 -7.68 -21.64
N PHE A 202 10.68 -7.51 -21.24
CA PHE A 202 11.19 -8.06 -19.97
C PHE A 202 11.16 -6.98 -18.90
N ILE A 203 10.31 -7.14 -17.89
CA ILE A 203 10.42 -6.40 -16.63
C ILE A 203 11.25 -7.28 -15.71
N GLY A 204 12.56 -7.13 -15.75
CA GLY A 204 13.45 -7.73 -14.78
C GLY A 204 13.59 -6.81 -13.56
N ILE A 205 13.00 -7.17 -12.44
CA ILE A 205 13.38 -6.60 -11.14
C ILE A 205 14.58 -7.41 -10.66
N ALA A 206 15.76 -7.01 -11.05
CA ALA A 206 16.99 -7.53 -10.44
C ALA A 206 17.29 -6.69 -9.20
N ALA A 207 17.27 -7.31 -8.03
CA ALA A 207 17.91 -6.75 -6.85
C ALA A 207 19.43 -6.70 -7.12
N GLY A 208 19.90 -5.56 -7.69
CA GLY A 208 21.30 -5.43 -8.08
C GLY A 208 21.57 -4.60 -9.34
N GLY A 209 20.59 -3.94 -9.92
CA GLY A 209 20.79 -2.89 -10.94
C GLY A 209 21.54 -3.30 -12.21
N GLN A 210 21.39 -4.50 -12.70
CA GLN A 210 21.88 -4.87 -14.02
C GLN A 210 20.73 -4.89 -15.02
N PHE A 211 20.61 -3.82 -15.79
CA PHE A 211 19.87 -3.86 -17.05
C PHE A 211 20.67 -4.72 -18.04
N GLN A 212 20.16 -5.88 -18.42
CA GLN A 212 20.71 -6.60 -19.55
C GLN A 212 20.31 -5.89 -20.85
N ALA A 213 21.05 -4.85 -21.20
CA ALA A 213 20.99 -4.23 -22.53
C ALA A 213 21.70 -5.09 -23.63
N SER A 214 22.16 -6.29 -23.28
CA SER A 214 22.99 -7.13 -24.15
C SER A 214 22.24 -7.73 -25.35
N ARG A 215 20.92 -7.78 -25.34
CA ARG A 215 20.17 -8.30 -26.48
C ARG A 215 19.95 -7.27 -27.58
N LEU A 216 19.81 -6.01 -27.25
CA LEU A 216 19.66 -4.94 -28.26
C LEU A 216 20.96 -4.68 -29.04
N THR A 217 22.12 -4.83 -28.38
CA THR A 217 23.41 -4.65 -29.03
C THR A 217 23.82 -5.82 -29.91
N SER A 218 23.39 -7.04 -29.63
CA SER A 218 23.72 -8.20 -30.47
C SER A 218 22.90 -8.24 -31.77
N GLU A 219 21.67 -7.76 -31.75
CA GLU A 219 20.87 -7.68 -32.96
C GLU A 219 21.28 -6.52 -33.87
N MET A 220 21.74 -5.40 -33.31
CA MET A 220 22.28 -4.29 -34.10
C MET A 220 23.70 -4.56 -34.65
N GLY A 221 24.45 -5.48 -34.05
CA GLY A 221 25.78 -5.86 -34.52
C GLY A 221 25.79 -6.82 -35.70
N LEU A 222 24.68 -7.49 -36.00
CA LEU A 222 24.59 -8.44 -37.08
C LEU A 222 24.14 -7.84 -38.45
N THR A 223 23.74 -6.57 -38.44
CA THR A 223 23.30 -5.89 -39.68
C THR A 223 24.41 -5.08 -40.37
N ASN A 224 25.62 -5.03 -39.86
CA ASN A 224 26.72 -4.25 -40.44
C ASN A 224 27.90 -5.09 -40.96
N SER A 225 27.69 -6.36 -41.27
CA SER A 225 28.71 -7.18 -41.95
C SER A 225 28.15 -7.80 -43.21
N ILE A 226 27.91 -6.97 -44.20
CA ILE A 226 28.03 -7.29 -45.64
C ILE A 226 28.51 -6.04 -46.36
#